data_671003a76bc7ce8d0555ef36d9c58348
#
_entry.id   671003a76bc7ce8d0555ef36d9c58348
#
_cell.length_a   1.000
_cell.length_b   1.000
_cell.length_c   1.000
_cell.angle_alpha   90.00
_cell.angle_beta   90.00
_cell.angle_gamma   90.00
#
_symmetry.space_group_name_H-M   'P 1'
#
loop_
_entity.id
_entity.type
_entity.pdbx_description
1 polymer ?
#
loop_
_entity_poly.entity_id
_entity_poly.type
_entity_poly.pdbx_seq_one_letter_code
_entity_poly.pdbx_strand_id
1 'polypeptide(L)'
;MPSSLCYTSGTTGNPKGVQYTHRTTVLHSLGGNQPDGLALSAKDTVMAVVPMFHVNAWGVPYITAAVGSKLVLPGPNLDGESLVRLIDEERVTIALGVPTIWMGLLQALEKTGSKAESLTRTVVGGSALPTVMIPAFRDKYGVELIHAWGMTETSPLGTLNQLLLFFNDTATTEKGA
;
A
#
# COMPACT_ATOMS: atom_id res chain seq x y z
N MET A 1 -22.20 9.82 -13.05
CA MET A 1 -21.59 11.16 -13.15
C MET A 1 -20.09 11.02 -12.99
N PRO A 2 -19.26 11.79 -13.72
CA PRO A 2 -17.79 11.85 -13.51
C PRO A 2 -17.45 12.28 -12.07
N SER A 3 -16.35 11.76 -11.52
CA SER A 3 -15.85 12.14 -10.20
C SER A 3 -14.43 12.71 -10.27
N SER A 4 -13.56 12.10 -11.06
CA SER A 4 -12.18 12.55 -11.25
C SER A 4 -11.64 12.15 -12.61
N LEU A 5 -10.56 12.80 -13.03
CA LEU A 5 -9.82 12.52 -14.26
C LEU A 5 -8.36 12.30 -13.91
N CYS A 6 -7.87 11.08 -14.15
CA CYS A 6 -6.49 10.70 -13.90
C CYS A 6 -5.75 10.50 -15.23
N TYR A 7 -4.60 11.14 -15.40
CA TYR A 7 -3.81 10.99 -16.62
C TYR A 7 -2.76 9.90 -16.48
N THR A 8 -2.59 9.12 -17.56
CA THR A 8 -1.46 8.20 -17.71
C THR A 8 -0.39 8.87 -18.57
N SER A 9 0.87 8.50 -18.36
CA SER A 9 1.99 9.02 -19.17
C SER A 9 1.92 8.59 -20.65
N GLY A 10 1.13 7.52 -20.94
CA GLY A 10 1.09 6.91 -22.26
C GLY A 10 2.43 6.27 -22.63
N THR A 11 2.40 5.10 -23.27
CA THR A 11 3.63 4.45 -23.77
C THR A 11 4.01 4.90 -25.19
N THR A 12 3.08 5.51 -25.91
CA THR A 12 3.21 5.79 -27.35
C THR A 12 2.55 7.10 -27.75
N GLY A 13 2.79 8.21 -27.05
CA GLY A 13 2.24 9.49 -27.47
C GLY A 13 1.80 10.41 -26.32
N ASN A 14 0.78 11.22 -26.57
CA ASN A 14 0.25 12.16 -25.57
C ASN A 14 -0.37 11.46 -24.36
N PRO A 15 -0.32 12.07 -23.17
CA PRO A 15 -0.99 11.54 -21.98
C PRO A 15 -2.47 11.29 -22.24
N LYS A 16 -2.99 10.18 -21.72
CA LYS A 16 -4.39 9.79 -21.87
C LYS A 16 -5.13 10.01 -20.54
N GLY A 17 -6.26 10.68 -20.60
CA GLY A 17 -7.13 10.91 -19.46
C GLY A 17 -8.07 9.71 -19.24
N VAL A 18 -8.03 9.13 -18.05
CA VAL A 18 -8.95 8.10 -17.59
C VAL A 18 -9.96 8.73 -16.66
N GLN A 19 -11.23 8.71 -17.09
CA GLN A 19 -12.32 9.32 -16.31
C GLN A 19 -12.90 8.31 -15.34
N TYR A 20 -12.83 8.63 -14.05
CA TYR A 20 -13.52 7.88 -13.00
C TYR A 20 -14.93 8.45 -12.79
N THR A 21 -15.81 7.60 -12.32
CA THR A 21 -17.17 7.96 -11.92
C THR A 21 -17.36 7.71 -10.44
N HIS A 22 -18.37 8.31 -9.83
CA HIS A 22 -18.75 7.97 -8.44
C HIS A 22 -18.99 6.46 -8.28
N ARG A 23 -19.56 5.81 -9.29
CA ARG A 23 -19.79 4.37 -9.28
C ARG A 23 -18.48 3.59 -9.20
N THR A 24 -17.50 3.90 -10.06
CA THR A 24 -16.21 3.18 -10.05
C THR A 24 -15.44 3.43 -8.77
N THR A 25 -15.48 4.66 -8.22
CA THR A 25 -14.85 4.99 -6.94
C THR A 25 -15.47 4.21 -5.77
N VAL A 26 -16.81 4.12 -5.72
CA VAL A 26 -17.50 3.36 -4.67
C VAL A 26 -17.22 1.85 -4.81
N LEU A 27 -17.32 1.30 -6.03
CA LEU A 27 -17.04 -0.12 -6.25
C LEU A 27 -15.59 -0.48 -5.92
N HIS A 28 -14.62 0.38 -6.28
CA HIS A 28 -13.22 0.22 -5.86
C HIS A 28 -13.08 0.22 -4.34
N SER A 29 -13.72 1.17 -3.65
CA SER A 29 -13.65 1.27 -2.19
C SER A 29 -14.22 0.03 -1.51
N LEU A 30 -15.34 -0.48 -1.99
CA LEU A 30 -15.95 -1.70 -1.46
C LEU A 30 -15.13 -2.96 -1.79
N GLY A 31 -14.69 -3.09 -3.06
CA GLY A 31 -13.92 -4.26 -3.51
C GLY A 31 -12.52 -4.31 -2.90
N GLY A 32 -11.81 -3.17 -2.87
CA GLY A 32 -10.46 -3.10 -2.30
C GLY A 32 -10.42 -3.28 -0.79
N ASN A 33 -11.53 -3.03 -0.10
CA ASN A 33 -11.62 -3.14 1.36
C ASN A 33 -12.22 -4.47 1.86
N GLN A 34 -12.31 -5.48 1.01
CA GLN A 34 -12.73 -6.82 1.44
C GLN A 34 -11.75 -7.40 2.49
N PRO A 35 -12.17 -8.41 3.29
CA PRO A 35 -11.31 -9.03 4.30
C PRO A 35 -9.95 -9.53 3.78
N ASP A 36 -9.93 -10.07 2.56
CA ASP A 36 -8.70 -10.52 1.88
C ASP A 36 -8.05 -9.39 1.04
N GLY A 37 -8.52 -8.17 1.21
CA GLY A 37 -7.98 -6.96 0.58
C GLY A 37 -7.23 -6.08 1.59
N LEU A 38 -7.58 -4.79 1.63
CA LEU A 38 -7.00 -3.86 2.60
C LEU A 38 -7.55 -4.08 4.02
N ALA A 39 -8.76 -4.59 4.15
CA ALA A 39 -9.44 -4.89 5.42
C ALA A 39 -9.35 -3.74 6.44
N LEU A 40 -9.54 -2.50 5.98
CA LEU A 40 -9.51 -1.31 6.82
C LEU A 40 -10.78 -1.20 7.65
N SER A 41 -10.62 -0.71 8.88
CA SER A 41 -11.69 -0.41 9.82
C SER A 41 -11.48 0.96 10.46
N ALA A 42 -12.45 1.43 11.24
CA ALA A 42 -12.33 2.68 12.01
C ALA A 42 -11.19 2.67 13.04
N LYS A 43 -10.58 1.50 13.32
CA LYS A 43 -9.45 1.37 14.24
C LYS A 43 -8.10 1.61 13.57
N ASP A 44 -8.07 1.64 12.22
CA ASP A 44 -6.83 1.79 11.47
C ASP A 44 -6.42 3.26 11.35
N THR A 45 -5.12 3.46 11.37
CA THR A 45 -4.46 4.69 10.93
C THR A 45 -3.70 4.38 9.65
N VAL A 46 -4.12 4.99 8.55
CA VAL A 46 -3.64 4.68 7.20
C VAL A 46 -2.72 5.78 6.72
N MET A 47 -1.48 5.45 6.36
CA MET A 47 -0.55 6.41 5.75
C MET A 47 -0.43 6.20 4.24
N ALA A 48 -0.91 7.17 3.47
CA ALA A 48 -0.81 7.15 2.02
C ALA A 48 0.51 7.82 1.57
N VAL A 49 1.57 7.03 1.35
CA VAL A 49 2.85 7.53 0.82
C VAL A 49 2.81 7.69 -0.71
N VAL A 50 1.73 7.27 -1.32
CA VAL A 50 1.45 7.45 -2.74
C VAL A 50 0.83 8.82 -3.00
N PRO A 51 1.26 9.54 -4.08
CA PRO A 51 0.79 10.89 -4.33
C PRO A 51 -0.70 10.95 -4.71
N MET A 52 -1.38 11.99 -4.24
CA MET A 52 -2.79 12.24 -4.58
C MET A 52 -3.02 12.42 -6.08
N PHE A 53 -2.04 12.96 -6.82
CA PHE A 53 -2.15 13.15 -8.27
C PHE A 53 -2.02 11.84 -9.06
N HIS A 54 -1.53 10.75 -8.45
CA HIS A 54 -1.43 9.45 -9.09
C HIS A 54 -2.60 8.57 -8.63
N VAL A 55 -3.59 8.46 -9.51
CA VAL A 55 -4.84 7.68 -9.33
C VAL A 55 -5.50 7.90 -7.96
N ASN A 56 -5.50 9.17 -7.52
CA ASN A 56 -6.07 9.60 -6.24
C ASN A 56 -5.48 8.85 -5.04
N ALA A 57 -4.16 8.72 -4.98
CA ALA A 57 -3.45 7.93 -3.98
C ALA A 57 -4.01 6.50 -3.86
N TRP A 58 -4.17 5.83 -5.01
CA TRP A 58 -4.74 4.46 -5.13
C TRP A 58 -6.16 4.33 -4.55
N GLY A 59 -6.91 5.42 -4.50
CA GLY A 59 -8.27 5.45 -3.97
C GLY A 59 -8.36 5.35 -2.44
N VAL A 60 -7.24 5.30 -1.74
CA VAL A 60 -7.18 5.17 -0.28
C VAL A 60 -7.99 6.22 0.47
N PRO A 61 -7.98 7.52 0.08
CA PRO A 61 -8.81 8.53 0.77
C PRO A 61 -10.31 8.23 0.76
N TYR A 62 -10.79 7.58 -0.29
CA TYR A 62 -12.21 7.21 -0.37
C TYR A 62 -12.53 6.02 0.52
N ILE A 63 -11.63 5.03 0.60
CA ILE A 63 -11.81 3.87 1.48
C ILE A 63 -11.74 4.32 2.93
N THR A 64 -10.76 5.13 3.32
CA THR A 64 -10.61 5.63 4.69
C THR A 64 -11.82 6.45 5.14
N ALA A 65 -12.36 7.30 4.24
CA ALA A 65 -13.59 8.04 4.52
C ALA A 65 -14.80 7.11 4.70
N ALA A 66 -14.90 6.06 3.87
CA ALA A 66 -16.04 5.11 3.93
C ALA A 66 -16.08 4.29 5.22
N VAL A 67 -14.93 3.97 5.82
CA VAL A 67 -14.85 3.16 7.05
C VAL A 67 -14.58 4.00 8.32
N GLY A 68 -14.30 5.30 8.17
CA GLY A 68 -14.01 6.18 9.30
C GLY A 68 -12.62 5.98 9.91
N SER A 69 -11.65 5.45 9.15
CA SER A 69 -10.26 5.33 9.59
C SER A 69 -9.53 6.68 9.51
N LYS A 70 -8.47 6.83 10.32
CA LYS A 70 -7.61 8.01 10.27
C LYS A 70 -6.72 7.96 9.02
N LEU A 71 -6.66 9.05 8.26
CA LEU A 71 -5.77 9.19 7.12
C LEU A 71 -4.59 10.10 7.47
N VAL A 72 -3.38 9.62 7.26
CA VAL A 72 -2.11 10.36 7.41
C VAL A 72 -1.53 10.62 6.03
N LEU A 73 -1.25 11.87 5.73
CA LEU A 73 -0.63 12.33 4.49
C LEU A 73 0.76 12.86 4.82
N PRO A 74 1.86 12.20 4.38
CA PRO A 74 3.22 12.54 4.79
C PRO A 74 3.73 13.87 4.20
N GLY A 75 3.01 14.46 3.24
CA GLY A 75 3.44 15.67 2.55
C GLY A 75 4.67 15.44 1.67
N PRO A 76 5.59 16.41 1.58
CA PRO A 76 6.75 16.30 0.70
C PRO A 76 7.91 15.48 1.28
N ASN A 77 7.92 15.19 2.59
CA ASN A 77 9.03 14.54 3.28
C ASN A 77 8.83 13.02 3.25
N LEU A 78 9.28 12.39 2.18
CA LEU A 78 9.11 10.94 1.94
C LEU A 78 10.40 10.13 2.23
N ASP A 79 11.38 10.75 2.88
CA ASP A 79 12.56 10.03 3.34
C ASP A 79 12.23 9.09 4.50
N GLY A 80 13.03 8.03 4.66
CA GLY A 80 12.74 6.98 5.62
C GLY A 80 12.63 7.46 7.07
N GLU A 81 13.45 8.42 7.50
CA GLU A 81 13.43 8.91 8.89
C GLU A 81 12.15 9.73 9.16
N SER A 82 11.74 10.57 8.21
CA SER A 82 10.46 11.30 8.30
C SER A 82 9.27 10.35 8.36
N LEU A 83 9.30 9.26 7.57
CA LEU A 83 8.24 8.25 7.60
C LEU A 83 8.23 7.46 8.92
N VAL A 84 9.40 7.05 9.44
CA VAL A 84 9.49 6.41 10.76
C VAL A 84 8.87 7.28 11.84
N ARG A 85 9.24 8.57 11.89
CA ARG A 85 8.68 9.50 12.85
C ARG A 85 7.15 9.58 12.76
N LEU A 86 6.60 9.72 11.54
CA LEU A 86 5.15 9.75 11.35
C LEU A 86 4.47 8.44 11.76
N ILE A 87 5.08 7.29 11.48
CA ILE A 87 4.57 5.99 11.91
C ILE A 87 4.44 5.95 13.43
N ASP A 88 5.48 6.37 14.13
CA ASP A 88 5.52 6.33 15.59
C ASP A 88 4.58 7.38 16.23
N GLU A 89 4.63 8.63 15.77
CA GLU A 89 3.81 9.74 16.30
C GLU A 89 2.32 9.55 16.04
N GLU A 90 1.95 9.16 14.82
CA GLU A 90 0.56 9.03 14.39
C GLU A 90 -0.01 7.63 14.63
N ARG A 91 0.83 6.69 15.11
CA ARG A 91 0.52 5.27 15.33
C ARG A 91 -0.09 4.61 14.11
N VAL A 92 0.60 4.73 13.00
CA VAL A 92 0.18 4.18 11.71
C VAL A 92 0.09 2.66 11.80
N THR A 93 -1.04 2.08 11.39
CA THR A 93 -1.26 0.62 11.37
C THR A 93 -1.03 0.00 10.00
N ILE A 94 -1.31 0.76 8.95
CA ILE A 94 -1.07 0.35 7.56
C ILE A 94 -0.53 1.51 6.74
N ALA A 95 0.45 1.24 5.89
CA ALA A 95 1.01 2.23 4.98
C ALA A 95 1.06 1.70 3.55
N LEU A 96 0.88 2.59 2.55
CA LEU A 96 0.84 2.22 1.14
C LEU A 96 1.90 3.02 0.37
N GLY A 97 2.70 2.33 -0.44
CA GLY A 97 3.79 2.96 -1.19
C GLY A 97 4.44 2.06 -2.21
N VAL A 98 5.44 2.60 -2.89
CA VAL A 98 6.24 1.87 -3.89
C VAL A 98 7.47 1.22 -3.24
N PRO A 99 8.09 0.19 -3.87
CA PRO A 99 9.21 -0.54 -3.26
C PRO A 99 10.39 0.33 -2.78
N THR A 100 10.72 1.39 -3.52
CA THR A 100 11.82 2.30 -3.16
C THR A 100 11.58 3.02 -1.83
N ILE A 101 10.34 3.37 -1.53
CA ILE A 101 9.94 3.96 -0.24
C ILE A 101 10.18 2.94 0.89
N TRP A 102 9.79 1.69 0.69
CA TRP A 102 9.94 0.66 1.70
C TRP A 102 11.39 0.26 1.95
N MET A 103 12.24 0.30 0.93
CA MET A 103 13.68 0.15 1.10
C MET A 103 14.27 1.25 1.97
N GLY A 104 13.88 2.51 1.73
CA GLY A 104 14.29 3.65 2.56
C GLY A 104 13.77 3.53 3.98
N LEU A 105 12.55 3.06 4.18
CA LEU A 105 11.96 2.82 5.49
C LEU A 105 12.73 1.75 6.26
N LEU A 106 13.07 0.61 5.66
CA LEU A 106 13.87 -0.44 6.29
C LEU A 106 15.23 0.09 6.79
N GLN A 107 15.94 0.85 5.95
CA GLN A 107 17.21 1.46 6.33
C GLN A 107 17.06 2.44 7.51
N ALA A 108 15.98 3.24 7.49
CA ALA A 108 15.71 4.19 8.56
C ALA A 108 15.33 3.50 9.88
N LEU A 109 14.53 2.44 9.84
CA LEU A 109 14.19 1.62 11.00
C LEU A 109 15.46 1.04 11.65
N GLU A 110 16.40 0.55 10.83
CA GLU A 110 17.69 0.06 11.32
C GLU A 110 18.53 1.17 11.94
N LYS A 111 18.60 2.34 11.30
CA LYS A 111 19.39 3.48 11.75
C LYS A 111 18.84 4.10 13.03
N THR A 112 17.53 4.28 13.12
CA THR A 112 16.87 4.93 14.27
C THR A 112 16.65 3.99 15.45
N GLY A 113 16.66 2.67 15.20
CA GLY A 113 16.32 1.65 16.20
C GLY A 113 14.82 1.56 16.50
N SER A 114 13.97 2.32 15.80
CA SER A 114 12.51 2.20 15.93
C SER A 114 12.04 0.80 15.54
N LYS A 115 11.04 0.31 16.25
CA LYS A 115 10.38 -0.96 15.96
C LYS A 115 9.11 -0.78 15.13
N ALA A 116 8.69 0.47 14.90
CA ALA A 116 7.41 0.79 14.23
C ALA A 116 6.24 -0.05 14.78
N GLU A 117 6.14 -0.17 16.11
CA GLU A 117 5.26 -1.13 16.81
C GLU A 117 3.80 -1.09 16.40
N SER A 118 3.32 0.05 15.92
CA SER A 118 1.94 0.20 15.45
C SER A 118 1.73 -0.33 14.03
N LEU A 119 2.79 -0.38 13.20
CA LEU A 119 2.70 -0.78 11.80
C LEU A 119 2.56 -2.29 11.71
N THR A 120 1.42 -2.76 11.23
CA THR A 120 1.14 -4.20 11.08
C THR A 120 1.18 -4.66 9.62
N ARG A 121 0.89 -3.75 8.68
CA ARG A 121 0.78 -4.08 7.26
C ARG A 121 1.37 -2.97 6.40
N THR A 122 1.99 -3.36 5.27
CA THR A 122 2.35 -2.43 4.19
C THR A 122 1.83 -2.93 2.86
N VAL A 123 1.31 -2.03 2.05
CA VAL A 123 0.92 -2.33 0.67
C VAL A 123 1.99 -1.82 -0.27
N VAL A 124 2.45 -2.70 -1.13
CA VAL A 124 3.51 -2.44 -2.11
C VAL A 124 2.94 -2.58 -3.51
N GLY A 125 3.05 -1.55 -4.31
CA GLY A 125 2.54 -1.56 -5.68
C GLY A 125 3.31 -0.60 -6.59
N GLY A 126 2.84 -0.45 -7.82
CA GLY A 126 3.44 0.43 -8.82
C GLY A 126 4.66 -0.12 -9.55
N SER A 127 5.35 -1.11 -8.97
CA SER A 127 6.41 -1.90 -9.60
C SER A 127 6.58 -3.25 -8.91
N ALA A 128 7.39 -4.13 -9.49
CA ALA A 128 7.66 -5.46 -8.94
C ALA A 128 8.24 -5.37 -7.52
N LEU A 129 7.70 -6.16 -6.60
CA LEU A 129 8.18 -6.28 -5.24
C LEU A 129 9.44 -7.15 -5.20
N PRO A 130 10.59 -6.63 -4.71
CA PRO A 130 11.75 -7.46 -4.44
C PRO A 130 11.42 -8.47 -3.32
N THR A 131 11.52 -9.77 -3.62
CA THR A 131 11.10 -10.85 -2.71
C THR A 131 11.85 -10.85 -1.37
N VAL A 132 13.09 -10.33 -1.36
CA VAL A 132 13.91 -10.19 -0.14
C VAL A 132 13.30 -9.23 0.90
N MET A 133 12.39 -8.33 0.47
CA MET A 133 11.74 -7.40 1.39
C MET A 133 10.70 -8.08 2.29
N ILE A 134 10.12 -9.18 1.82
CA ILE A 134 9.08 -9.91 2.55
C ILE A 134 9.60 -10.40 3.90
N PRO A 135 10.66 -11.26 3.95
CA PRO A 135 11.21 -11.68 5.23
C PRO A 135 11.82 -10.51 6.04
N ALA A 136 12.36 -9.50 5.38
CA ALA A 136 12.93 -8.34 6.08
C ALA A 136 11.89 -7.60 6.93
N PHE A 137 10.69 -7.38 6.40
CA PHE A 137 9.59 -6.75 7.17
C PHE A 137 8.96 -7.71 8.16
N ARG A 138 8.62 -8.93 7.72
CA ARG A 138 7.92 -9.91 8.54
C ARG A 138 8.76 -10.36 9.73
N ASP A 139 9.97 -10.82 9.49
CA ASP A 139 10.77 -11.50 10.51
C ASP A 139 11.41 -10.52 11.51
N LYS A 140 11.69 -9.29 11.06
CA LYS A 140 12.37 -8.29 11.88
C LYS A 140 11.41 -7.31 12.58
N TYR A 141 10.29 -7.00 11.93
CA TYR A 141 9.34 -5.98 12.42
C TYR A 141 7.92 -6.51 12.61
N GLY A 142 7.62 -7.74 12.24
CA GLY A 142 6.27 -8.31 12.33
C GLY A 142 5.26 -7.67 11.35
N VAL A 143 5.75 -7.01 10.30
CA VAL A 143 4.93 -6.30 9.32
C VAL A 143 4.64 -7.17 8.12
N GLU A 144 3.37 -7.36 7.81
CA GLU A 144 2.92 -8.05 6.62
C GLU A 144 3.07 -7.18 5.37
N LEU A 145 3.63 -7.75 4.29
CA LEU A 145 3.68 -7.11 2.98
C LEU A 145 2.58 -7.65 2.07
N ILE A 146 1.70 -6.76 1.62
CA ILE A 146 0.64 -7.02 0.65
C ILE A 146 1.10 -6.48 -0.70
N HIS A 147 1.22 -7.35 -1.71
CA HIS A 147 1.57 -6.90 -3.06
C HIS A 147 0.32 -6.54 -3.84
N ALA A 148 0.28 -5.31 -4.35
CA ALA A 148 -0.82 -4.78 -5.15
C ALA A 148 -0.40 -4.59 -6.61
N TRP A 149 -1.26 -4.98 -7.53
CA TRP A 149 -1.16 -4.63 -8.94
C TRP A 149 -2.39 -3.88 -9.40
N GLY A 150 -2.18 -2.86 -10.19
CA GLY A 150 -3.25 -2.07 -10.79
C GLY A 150 -2.76 -1.15 -11.88
N MET A 151 -3.69 -0.52 -12.54
CA MET A 151 -3.47 0.50 -13.57
C MET A 151 -4.48 1.62 -13.40
N THR A 152 -4.20 2.79 -13.96
CA THR A 152 -5.18 3.89 -13.95
C THR A 152 -6.52 3.43 -14.53
N GLU A 153 -6.48 2.61 -15.59
CA GLU A 153 -7.67 2.09 -16.28
C GLU A 153 -8.45 1.04 -15.47
N THR A 154 -7.88 0.45 -14.42
CA THR A 154 -8.58 -0.53 -13.55
C THR A 154 -9.27 0.09 -12.34
N SER A 155 -9.27 1.42 -12.21
CA SER A 155 -10.01 2.25 -11.23
C SER A 155 -9.52 2.24 -9.77
N PRO A 156 -8.25 2.17 -9.37
CA PRO A 156 -7.05 1.67 -10.06
C PRO A 156 -6.67 0.23 -9.72
N LEU A 157 -7.28 -0.42 -8.72
CA LEU A 157 -6.89 -1.73 -8.22
C LEU A 157 -7.31 -2.85 -9.17
N GLY A 158 -6.33 -3.70 -9.54
CA GLY A 158 -6.57 -4.93 -10.28
C GLY A 158 -6.56 -6.15 -9.36
N THR A 159 -5.46 -6.34 -8.61
CA THR A 159 -5.31 -7.47 -7.68
C THR A 159 -4.58 -7.06 -6.41
N LEU A 160 -4.90 -7.74 -5.32
CA LEU A 160 -4.14 -7.77 -4.07
C LEU A 160 -3.70 -9.21 -3.80
N ASN A 161 -2.44 -9.39 -3.43
CA ASN A 161 -1.90 -10.70 -3.11
C ASN A 161 -1.36 -10.69 -1.67
N GLN A 162 -2.00 -11.48 -0.81
CA GLN A 162 -1.50 -11.76 0.52
C GLN A 162 -0.51 -12.93 0.40
N LEU A 163 0.78 -12.61 0.34
CA LEU A 163 1.87 -13.54 0.03
C LEU A 163 2.05 -14.70 1.03
N LEU A 164 1.39 -14.67 2.17
CA LEU A 164 1.55 -15.68 3.22
C LEU A 164 0.98 -17.06 2.88
N LEU A 165 0.04 -17.17 1.94
CA LEU A 165 -0.64 -18.43 1.65
C LEU A 165 0.08 -19.32 0.64
N PHE A 166 1.00 -18.76 -0.18
CA PHE A 166 1.63 -19.50 -1.27
C PHE A 166 3.05 -20.01 -0.98
N PHE A 167 3.70 -19.57 0.08
CA PHE A 167 5.10 -19.95 0.36
C PHE A 167 5.27 -20.92 1.53
N ASN A 168 4.22 -21.23 2.29
CA ASN A 168 4.33 -22.19 3.39
C ASN A 168 4.22 -23.67 2.96
N ASP A 169 3.68 -23.96 1.76
CA ASP A 169 3.45 -25.35 1.33
C ASP A 169 4.62 -25.99 0.57
N THR A 170 5.61 -25.22 0.13
CA THR A 170 6.74 -25.77 -0.63
C THR A 170 7.98 -26.09 0.22
N ALA A 171 8.02 -25.65 1.47
CA ALA A 171 9.18 -25.87 2.35
C ALA A 171 9.09 -27.15 3.19
N THR A 172 7.96 -27.89 3.18
CA THR A 172 7.75 -29.06 4.00
C THR A 172 7.87 -30.41 3.27
N THR A 173 8.10 -30.43 1.95
CA THR A 173 8.17 -31.67 1.18
C THR A 173 9.58 -32.18 0.86
N GLU A 174 10.65 -31.53 1.31
CA GLU A 174 12.03 -32.00 1.07
C GLU A 174 12.82 -32.32 2.36
N LYS A 175 12.17 -32.88 3.37
CA LYS A 175 12.87 -33.56 4.48
C LYS A 175 12.21 -34.90 4.77
N GLY A 176 12.46 -35.87 3.91
CA GLY A 176 11.98 -37.23 4.12
C GLY A 176 12.29 -38.16 2.95
N ALA A 177 13.56 -38.39 2.65
CA ALA A 177 14.04 -39.59 1.97
C ALA A 177 15.50 -39.82 2.35
#